data_4b30f1e9faa592c7918ecc514600c8e7
#
_entry.id   4b30f1e9faa592c7918ecc514600c8e7
#
_cell.length_a   1.000
_cell.length_b   1.000
_cell.length_c   1.000
_cell.angle_alpha   90.00
_cell.angle_beta   90.00
_cell.angle_gamma   90.00
#
_symmetry.space_group_name_H-M   'P 1'
#
loop_
_entity.id
_entity.type
_entity.pdbx_description
1 polymer ?
#
loop_
_entity_poly.entity_id
_entity_poly.type
_entity_poly.pdbx_seq_one_letter_code
_entity_poly.pdbx_strand_id
1 'polypeptide(L)'
;MKTLNNNKEFKILKDNYMNIEIPDNLDKVVNDALNSKSIKTKRKTISKWSSVSASVCLVVGAINLSPAFANTLEEIPVIGNVIKIINFRNYSIDENGFDVSIAIPKIEGLKNKDLEYRLNKDFEEDGKRLYQEYLKEMEILKSEGVEGRELVKSWYEVKTDNDDILSLVVFNHYVQGSSNTTRKFYNINKKDQTVLTLEGMFAGNDYVNIISENIKEQMREKMKENPNEHYWLDEDMEGLNFTKINKDQGFYINDNNELVICFDKYEVGPGSTGLAEFVIPKEITSKLMK
;
A
#
# COMPACT_ATOMS: atom_id res chain seq x y z
N MET A 1 -31.69 9.20 -33.50
CA MET A 1 -31.79 7.87 -34.14
C MET A 1 -30.48 7.09 -34.00
N LYS A 2 -29.86 7.06 -32.78
CA LYS A 2 -28.59 6.35 -32.47
C LYS A 2 -28.66 5.39 -31.27
N THR A 3 -29.81 5.29 -30.62
CA THR A 3 -29.96 4.48 -29.38
C THR A 3 -30.37 3.02 -29.58
N LEU A 4 -30.74 2.63 -30.81
CA LEU A 4 -31.20 1.27 -31.12
C LEU A 4 -30.07 0.29 -31.48
N ASN A 5 -28.86 0.78 -31.76
CA ASN A 5 -27.74 -0.08 -32.18
C ASN A 5 -26.95 -0.68 -30.97
N ASN A 6 -26.86 0.05 -29.86
CA ASN A 6 -26.09 -0.40 -28.67
C ASN A 6 -26.70 -1.66 -28.03
N ASN A 7 -28.01 -1.81 -28.00
CA ASN A 7 -28.65 -2.99 -27.40
C ASN A 7 -28.42 -4.27 -28.20
N LYS A 8 -28.23 -4.17 -29.49
CA LYS A 8 -27.99 -5.33 -30.37
C LYS A 8 -26.52 -5.80 -30.26
N GLU A 9 -25.60 -4.85 -30.23
CA GLU A 9 -24.17 -5.13 -30.04
C GLU A 9 -23.90 -5.69 -28.63
N PHE A 10 -24.53 -5.13 -27.59
CA PHE A 10 -24.42 -5.65 -26.24
C PHE A 10 -24.97 -7.06 -26.08
N LYS A 11 -26.06 -7.36 -26.78
CA LYS A 11 -26.65 -8.70 -26.81
C LYS A 11 -25.71 -9.71 -27.49
N ILE A 12 -25.09 -9.31 -28.59
CA ILE A 12 -24.11 -10.15 -29.32
C ILE A 12 -22.88 -10.42 -28.46
N LEU A 13 -22.34 -9.39 -27.76
CA LEU A 13 -21.22 -9.54 -26.86
C LEU A 13 -21.56 -10.45 -25.68
N LYS A 14 -22.76 -10.31 -25.10
CA LYS A 14 -23.25 -11.18 -24.03
C LYS A 14 -23.42 -12.63 -24.49
N ASP A 15 -24.02 -12.84 -25.67
CA ASP A 15 -24.21 -14.18 -26.22
C ASP A 15 -22.87 -14.84 -26.58
N ASN A 16 -21.90 -14.08 -27.10
CA ASN A 16 -20.54 -14.55 -27.33
C ASN A 16 -19.82 -14.93 -26.02
N TYR A 17 -19.98 -14.14 -24.96
CA TYR A 17 -19.40 -14.43 -23.66
C TYR A 17 -20.03 -15.66 -22.99
N MET A 18 -21.34 -15.83 -23.13
CA MET A 18 -22.07 -16.97 -22.56
C MET A 18 -21.85 -18.27 -23.34
N ASN A 19 -21.42 -18.17 -24.61
CA ASN A 19 -21.14 -19.31 -25.49
C ASN A 19 -19.65 -19.62 -25.64
N ILE A 20 -18.79 -19.09 -24.76
CA ILE A 20 -17.38 -19.53 -24.70
C ILE A 20 -17.37 -21.01 -24.32
N GLU A 21 -16.92 -21.86 -25.23
CA GLU A 21 -16.77 -23.29 -24.96
C GLU A 21 -15.76 -23.48 -23.79
N ILE A 22 -16.23 -24.09 -22.72
CA ILE A 22 -15.36 -24.50 -21.62
C ILE A 22 -14.54 -25.69 -22.15
N PRO A 23 -13.18 -25.59 -22.13
CA PRO A 23 -12.35 -26.70 -22.62
C PRO A 23 -12.68 -28.00 -21.89
N ASP A 24 -12.92 -29.10 -22.63
CA ASP A 24 -13.25 -30.41 -22.08
C ASP A 24 -12.22 -30.97 -21.09
N ASN A 25 -11.01 -30.38 -21.06
CA ASN A 25 -9.95 -30.77 -20.16
C ASN A 25 -9.89 -29.94 -18.87
N LEU A 26 -10.79 -28.96 -18.66
CA LEU A 26 -10.77 -28.10 -17.48
C LEU A 26 -10.91 -28.91 -16.17
N ASP A 27 -11.85 -29.82 -16.13
CA ASP A 27 -12.05 -30.72 -14.97
C ASP A 27 -10.81 -31.58 -14.69
N LYS A 28 -10.11 -32.00 -15.74
CA LYS A 28 -8.88 -32.76 -15.60
C LYS A 28 -7.76 -31.90 -15.04
N VAL A 29 -7.59 -30.67 -15.53
CA VAL A 29 -6.58 -29.71 -15.03
C VAL A 29 -6.83 -29.36 -13.58
N VAL A 30 -8.10 -29.12 -13.20
CA VAL A 30 -8.50 -28.84 -11.81
C VAL A 30 -8.24 -30.06 -10.92
N ASN A 31 -8.63 -31.27 -11.35
CA ASN A 31 -8.39 -32.49 -10.59
C ASN A 31 -6.92 -32.85 -10.49
N ASP A 32 -6.12 -32.62 -11.54
CA ASP A 32 -4.67 -32.80 -11.52
C ASP A 32 -3.99 -31.81 -10.57
N ALA A 33 -4.47 -30.55 -10.52
CA ALA A 33 -4.01 -29.56 -9.57
C ALA A 33 -4.37 -29.90 -8.12
N LEU A 34 -5.58 -30.43 -7.87
CA LEU A 34 -6.04 -30.87 -6.56
C LEU A 34 -5.38 -32.18 -6.11
N ASN A 35 -5.06 -33.08 -7.05
CA ASN A 35 -4.45 -34.37 -6.81
C ASN A 35 -2.94 -34.41 -6.97
N SER A 36 -2.28 -33.28 -7.31
CA SER A 36 -0.84 -33.19 -7.38
C SER A 36 -0.24 -33.45 -5.99
N LYS A 37 -0.06 -34.74 -5.69
CA LYS A 37 0.70 -35.19 -4.54
C LYS A 37 2.04 -34.54 -4.55
N SER A 38 2.28 -33.68 -3.56
CA SER A 38 3.56 -33.20 -3.07
C SER A 38 4.76 -33.95 -3.65
N ILE A 39 5.50 -33.29 -4.54
CA ILE A 39 6.87 -33.64 -4.86
C ILE A 39 7.63 -33.62 -3.55
N LYS A 40 8.13 -34.78 -3.11
CA LYS A 40 9.01 -34.92 -1.95
C LYS A 40 10.34 -34.20 -2.21
N THR A 41 10.36 -32.90 -2.08
CA THR A 41 11.60 -32.13 -1.89
C THR A 41 12.08 -32.38 -0.48
N LYS A 42 13.37 -32.77 -0.36
CA LYS A 42 14.07 -32.98 0.92
C LYS A 42 13.80 -31.80 1.83
N ARG A 43 13.13 -32.04 2.95
CA ARG A 43 12.87 -31.09 4.03
C ARG A 43 14.19 -30.50 4.53
N LYS A 44 14.51 -29.29 4.08
CA LYS A 44 15.15 -28.32 4.97
C LYS A 44 14.08 -27.89 5.95
N THR A 45 14.37 -27.99 7.22
CA THR A 45 13.50 -27.55 8.33
C THR A 45 13.12 -26.08 8.14
N ILE A 46 11.98 -25.87 7.50
CA ILE A 46 11.35 -24.54 7.47
C ILE A 46 10.71 -24.40 8.85
N SER A 47 11.15 -23.40 9.57
CA SER A 47 10.62 -23.02 10.88
C SER A 47 9.10 -22.95 10.83
N LYS A 48 8.40 -23.54 11.80
CA LYS A 48 6.94 -23.55 11.89
C LYS A 48 6.30 -22.16 11.98
N TRP A 49 7.11 -21.12 12.06
CA TRP A 49 6.70 -19.71 12.16
C TRP A 49 6.45 -19.03 10.81
N SER A 50 7.08 -19.53 9.72
CA SER A 50 6.88 -18.96 8.37
C SER A 50 5.53 -19.31 7.72
N SER A 51 4.82 -20.31 8.24
CA SER A 51 3.51 -20.71 7.70
C SER A 51 2.34 -19.87 8.24
N VAL A 52 2.52 -19.21 9.40
CA VAL A 52 1.48 -18.36 10.01
C VAL A 52 1.40 -16.99 9.31
N SER A 53 2.55 -16.41 8.97
CA SER A 53 2.60 -15.12 8.28
C SER A 53 2.00 -15.17 6.86
N ALA A 54 2.27 -16.25 6.11
CA ALA A 54 1.69 -16.41 4.77
C ALA A 54 0.16 -16.61 4.80
N SER A 55 -0.37 -17.27 5.82
CA SER A 55 -1.83 -17.48 5.98
C SER A 55 -2.54 -16.18 6.40
N VAL A 56 -1.91 -15.34 7.23
CA VAL A 56 -2.48 -14.04 7.63
C VAL A 56 -2.53 -13.09 6.42
N CYS A 57 -1.49 -13.04 5.60
CA CYS A 57 -1.50 -12.23 4.37
C CYS A 57 -2.56 -12.66 3.36
N LEU A 58 -2.81 -13.97 3.23
CA LEU A 58 -3.87 -14.48 2.34
C LEU A 58 -5.27 -14.17 2.89
N VAL A 59 -5.47 -14.23 4.20
CA VAL A 59 -6.76 -13.89 4.83
C VAL A 59 -7.03 -12.40 4.73
N VAL A 60 -6.05 -11.54 5.01
CA VAL A 60 -6.17 -10.08 4.87
C VAL A 60 -6.41 -9.68 3.40
N GLY A 61 -5.73 -10.33 2.46
CA GLY A 61 -5.97 -10.14 1.02
C GLY A 61 -7.39 -10.56 0.60
N ALA A 62 -7.90 -11.67 1.11
CA ALA A 62 -9.24 -12.16 0.78
C ALA A 62 -10.36 -11.28 1.38
N ILE A 63 -10.17 -10.71 2.57
CA ILE A 63 -11.12 -9.79 3.22
C ILE A 63 -11.28 -8.51 2.38
N ASN A 64 -10.18 -8.02 1.81
CA ASN A 64 -10.19 -6.80 1.00
C ASN A 64 -10.73 -7.00 -0.43
N LEU A 65 -10.84 -8.24 -0.90
CA LEU A 65 -11.33 -8.57 -2.24
C LEU A 65 -12.81 -8.95 -2.30
N SER A 66 -13.46 -9.25 -1.17
CA SER A 66 -14.87 -9.66 -1.15
C SER A 66 -15.60 -9.23 0.13
N PRO A 67 -16.63 -8.35 0.02
CA PRO A 67 -17.48 -7.99 1.17
C PRO A 67 -18.18 -9.18 1.83
N ALA A 68 -18.45 -10.23 1.05
CA ALA A 68 -19.07 -11.46 1.58
C ALA A 68 -18.13 -12.25 2.50
N PHE A 69 -16.81 -12.14 2.31
CA PHE A 69 -15.83 -12.83 3.13
C PHE A 69 -15.57 -12.09 4.45
N ALA A 70 -15.71 -10.74 4.45
CA ALA A 70 -15.58 -9.93 5.65
C ALA A 70 -16.65 -10.28 6.70
N ASN A 71 -17.89 -10.55 6.27
CA ASN A 71 -19.01 -10.85 7.14
C ASN A 71 -18.93 -12.26 7.80
N THR A 72 -18.19 -13.20 7.20
CA THR A 72 -18.01 -14.56 7.76
C THR A 72 -16.94 -14.62 8.85
N LEU A 73 -16.10 -13.59 9.00
CA LEU A 73 -15.03 -13.55 10.01
C LEU A 73 -15.46 -12.97 11.36
N GLU A 74 -16.65 -12.36 11.45
CA GLU A 74 -17.22 -11.87 12.72
C GLU A 74 -17.53 -13.00 13.74
N GLU A 75 -17.62 -14.27 13.28
CA GLU A 75 -17.97 -15.41 14.13
C GLU A 75 -16.76 -16.23 14.65
N ILE A 76 -15.51 -15.84 14.32
CA ILE A 76 -14.34 -16.57 14.82
C ILE A 76 -14.00 -16.08 16.23
N PRO A 77 -14.07 -16.94 17.26
CA PRO A 77 -13.69 -16.54 18.61
C PRO A 77 -12.19 -16.19 18.63
N VAL A 78 -11.91 -14.93 18.95
CA VAL A 78 -10.55 -14.38 18.99
C VAL A 78 -9.77 -15.03 20.14
N ILE A 79 -8.84 -15.90 19.80
CA ILE A 79 -7.86 -16.43 20.73
C ILE A 79 -6.72 -15.43 20.85
N GLY A 80 -6.76 -14.57 21.85
CA GLY A 80 -5.73 -13.58 22.17
C GLY A 80 -6.03 -12.18 21.61
N ASN A 81 -5.32 -11.16 22.12
CA ASN A 81 -5.38 -9.78 21.64
C ASN A 81 -4.69 -9.65 20.27
N VAL A 82 -5.34 -10.11 19.22
CA VAL A 82 -4.83 -9.95 17.85
C VAL A 82 -5.22 -8.56 17.36
N ILE A 83 -4.23 -7.76 16.99
CA ILE A 83 -4.48 -6.49 16.32
C ILE A 83 -4.99 -6.82 14.90
N LYS A 84 -6.11 -6.23 14.51
CA LYS A 84 -6.73 -6.43 13.19
C LYS A 84 -6.76 -5.12 12.44
N ILE A 85 -6.45 -5.18 11.15
CA ILE A 85 -6.69 -4.09 10.23
C ILE A 85 -7.85 -4.53 9.33
N ILE A 86 -8.93 -3.77 9.38
CA ILE A 86 -10.13 -4.03 8.59
C ILE A 86 -10.46 -2.85 7.70
N ASN A 87 -11.21 -3.09 6.63
CA ASN A 87 -11.77 -2.02 5.82
C ASN A 87 -13.03 -1.50 6.51
N PHE A 88 -12.95 -0.29 7.07
CA PHE A 88 -14.06 0.31 7.82
C PHE A 88 -15.11 0.94 6.92
N ARG A 89 -14.69 1.66 5.87
CA ARG A 89 -15.57 2.39 4.98
C ARG A 89 -14.95 2.57 3.61
N ASN A 90 -15.80 2.54 2.58
CA ASN A 90 -15.43 2.92 1.23
C ASN A 90 -16.27 4.12 0.78
N TYR A 91 -15.63 5.11 0.19
CA TYR A 91 -16.29 6.12 -0.62
C TYR A 91 -16.04 5.79 -2.09
N SER A 92 -17.06 5.83 -2.94
CA SER A 92 -16.92 5.57 -4.36
C SER A 92 -17.82 6.47 -5.19
N ILE A 93 -17.30 6.94 -6.32
CA ILE A 93 -18.04 7.62 -7.39
C ILE A 93 -17.55 7.03 -8.69
N ASP A 94 -18.46 6.71 -9.58
CA ASP A 94 -18.19 6.33 -10.97
C ASP A 94 -19.24 7.05 -11.84
N GLU A 95 -18.91 8.25 -12.28
CA GLU A 95 -19.82 9.11 -13.01
C GLU A 95 -19.09 9.96 -14.04
N ASN A 96 -19.48 9.85 -15.31
CA ASN A 96 -19.03 10.73 -16.41
C ASN A 96 -17.50 10.89 -16.53
N GLY A 97 -16.73 9.80 -16.29
CA GLY A 97 -15.28 9.81 -16.39
C GLY A 97 -14.56 10.25 -15.10
N PHE A 98 -15.31 10.44 -14.01
CA PHE A 98 -14.78 10.62 -12.66
C PHE A 98 -14.85 9.27 -11.93
N ASP A 99 -13.71 8.73 -11.54
CA ASP A 99 -13.58 7.47 -10.78
C ASP A 99 -12.94 7.75 -9.42
N VAL A 100 -13.69 7.56 -8.36
CA VAL A 100 -13.22 7.69 -6.97
C VAL A 100 -13.40 6.37 -6.26
N SER A 101 -12.36 5.92 -5.60
CA SER A 101 -12.41 4.76 -4.72
C SER A 101 -11.48 4.98 -3.53
N ILE A 102 -12.06 5.28 -2.36
CA ILE A 102 -11.32 5.59 -1.13
C ILE A 102 -11.65 4.55 -0.09
N ALA A 103 -10.71 3.67 0.23
CA ALA A 103 -10.80 2.68 1.28
C ALA A 103 -10.20 3.24 2.58
N ILE A 104 -10.97 3.25 3.66
CA ILE A 104 -10.55 3.72 4.97
C ILE A 104 -10.27 2.52 5.87
N PRO A 105 -9.00 2.35 6.34
CA PRO A 105 -8.68 1.30 7.29
C PRO A 105 -9.23 1.60 8.69
N LYS A 106 -9.34 0.56 9.50
CA LYS A 106 -9.57 0.64 10.94
C LYS A 106 -8.68 -0.36 11.65
N ILE A 107 -8.04 0.08 12.72
CA ILE A 107 -7.25 -0.76 13.62
C ILE A 107 -8.13 -1.17 14.79
N GLU A 108 -8.14 -2.46 15.13
CA GLU A 108 -8.83 -3.02 16.29
C GLU A 108 -7.89 -3.94 17.07
N GLY A 109 -8.05 -3.98 18.39
CA GLY A 109 -7.30 -4.90 19.25
C GLY A 109 -6.07 -4.29 19.93
N LEU A 110 -5.79 -3.00 19.76
CA LEU A 110 -4.78 -2.32 20.60
C LEU A 110 -5.25 -2.32 22.05
N LYS A 111 -4.34 -2.53 22.98
CA LYS A 111 -4.61 -2.40 24.44
C LYS A 111 -4.81 -0.94 24.81
N ASN A 112 -4.02 -0.05 24.22
CA ASN A 112 -4.14 1.40 24.36
C ASN A 112 -5.32 1.90 23.52
N LYS A 113 -6.50 2.00 24.14
CA LYS A 113 -7.75 2.42 23.46
C LYS A 113 -7.73 3.88 23.01
N ASP A 114 -6.97 4.74 23.67
CA ASP A 114 -6.81 6.13 23.25
C ASP A 114 -5.98 6.23 21.97
N LEU A 115 -4.95 5.41 21.83
CA LEU A 115 -4.16 5.30 20.59
C LEU A 115 -5.02 4.73 19.47
N GLU A 116 -5.73 3.63 19.71
CA GLU A 116 -6.65 3.01 18.74
C GLU A 116 -7.68 4.02 18.23
N TYR A 117 -8.31 4.74 19.13
CA TYR A 117 -9.29 5.78 18.79
C TYR A 117 -8.68 6.90 17.94
N ARG A 118 -7.51 7.44 18.33
CA ARG A 118 -6.84 8.52 17.59
C ARG A 118 -6.47 8.10 16.19
N LEU A 119 -5.86 6.91 16.02
CA LEU A 119 -5.48 6.40 14.71
C LEU A 119 -6.70 6.21 13.81
N ASN A 120 -7.77 5.59 14.33
CA ASN A 120 -9.00 5.38 13.58
C ASN A 120 -9.69 6.69 13.19
N LYS A 121 -9.64 7.67 14.06
CA LYS A 121 -10.14 9.02 13.78
C LYS A 121 -9.34 9.71 12.68
N ASP A 122 -8.00 9.63 12.73
CA ASP A 122 -7.13 10.18 11.69
C ASP A 122 -7.42 9.55 10.32
N PHE A 123 -7.60 8.21 10.25
CA PHE A 123 -7.96 7.53 9.01
C PHE A 123 -9.30 8.02 8.46
N GLU A 124 -10.31 8.15 9.31
CA GLU A 124 -11.64 8.60 8.89
C GLU A 124 -11.62 10.06 8.43
N GLU A 125 -10.94 10.95 9.17
CA GLU A 125 -10.84 12.37 8.83
C GLU A 125 -10.06 12.58 7.52
N ASP A 126 -8.94 11.89 7.33
CA ASP A 126 -8.14 11.95 6.10
C ASP A 126 -8.94 11.45 4.89
N GLY A 127 -9.59 10.30 4.99
CA GLY A 127 -10.39 9.76 3.91
C GLY A 127 -11.61 10.63 3.58
N LYS A 128 -12.28 11.19 4.59
CA LYS A 128 -13.39 12.12 4.39
C LYS A 128 -12.95 13.42 3.74
N ARG A 129 -11.81 13.98 4.18
CA ARG A 129 -11.23 15.20 3.59
C ARG A 129 -10.90 14.97 2.13
N LEU A 130 -10.20 13.88 1.80
CA LEU A 130 -9.85 13.51 0.44
C LEU A 130 -11.09 13.41 -0.45
N TYR A 131 -12.15 12.75 0.04
CA TYR A 131 -13.41 12.64 -0.68
C TYR A 131 -14.09 13.99 -0.91
N GLN A 132 -14.09 14.87 0.11
CA GLN A 132 -14.71 16.20 -0.01
C GLN A 132 -13.92 17.16 -0.92
N GLU A 133 -12.59 17.09 -0.89
CA GLU A 133 -11.73 17.87 -1.79
C GLU A 133 -12.01 17.48 -3.24
N TYR A 134 -12.09 16.19 -3.52
CA TYR A 134 -12.42 15.69 -4.83
C TYR A 134 -13.83 16.07 -5.32
N LEU A 135 -14.83 16.00 -4.45
CA LEU A 135 -16.19 16.44 -4.81
C LEU A 135 -16.23 17.90 -5.27
N LYS A 136 -15.48 18.78 -4.60
CA LYS A 136 -15.38 20.19 -4.98
C LYS A 136 -14.70 20.36 -6.34
N GLU A 137 -13.62 19.63 -6.57
CA GLU A 137 -12.90 19.66 -7.85
C GLU A 137 -13.79 19.18 -8.99
N MET A 138 -14.50 18.07 -8.80
CA MET A 138 -15.48 17.56 -9.75
C MET A 138 -16.59 18.57 -10.07
N GLU A 139 -17.12 19.29 -9.07
CA GLU A 139 -18.12 20.32 -9.28
C GLU A 139 -17.59 21.49 -10.12
N ILE A 140 -16.34 21.93 -9.86
CA ILE A 140 -15.69 22.99 -10.64
C ILE A 140 -15.54 22.55 -12.10
N LEU A 141 -14.97 21.38 -12.35
CA LEU A 141 -14.76 20.87 -13.71
C LEU A 141 -16.07 20.69 -14.49
N LYS A 142 -17.12 20.16 -13.83
CA LYS A 142 -18.45 20.07 -14.43
C LYS A 142 -19.02 21.46 -14.79
N SER A 143 -18.81 22.47 -13.94
CA SER A 143 -19.28 23.83 -14.20
C SER A 143 -18.56 24.49 -15.39
N GLU A 144 -17.32 24.10 -15.65
CA GLU A 144 -16.50 24.56 -16.78
C GLU A 144 -16.75 23.76 -18.07
N GLY A 145 -17.63 22.75 -18.01
CA GLY A 145 -17.95 21.88 -19.15
C GLY A 145 -16.82 20.92 -19.53
N VAL A 146 -15.90 20.69 -18.61
CA VAL A 146 -14.80 19.72 -18.78
C VAL A 146 -15.37 18.32 -18.54
N GLU A 147 -15.32 17.45 -19.55
CA GLU A 147 -15.58 16.03 -19.38
C GLU A 147 -14.44 15.43 -18.54
N GLY A 148 -14.76 14.90 -17.36
CA GLY A 148 -13.79 14.37 -16.42
C GLY A 148 -13.02 13.18 -17.01
N ARG A 149 -11.72 13.17 -16.76
CA ARG A 149 -10.84 11.99 -16.86
C ARG A 149 -9.95 11.99 -15.62
N GLU A 150 -10.59 11.90 -14.48
CA GLU A 150 -9.92 11.93 -13.20
C GLU A 150 -10.16 10.64 -12.46
N LEU A 151 -9.09 10.16 -11.84
CA LEU A 151 -9.14 8.99 -10.98
C LEU A 151 -8.50 9.34 -9.64
N VAL A 152 -9.22 9.09 -8.56
CA VAL A 152 -8.70 9.16 -7.19
C VAL A 152 -8.88 7.81 -6.53
N LYS A 153 -7.78 7.17 -6.14
CA LYS A 153 -7.80 5.91 -5.40
C LYS A 153 -7.03 6.06 -4.10
N SER A 154 -7.63 5.62 -3.00
CA SER A 154 -6.92 5.43 -1.75
C SER A 154 -7.11 3.99 -1.29
N TRP A 155 -5.98 3.35 -0.95
CA TRP A 155 -5.95 2.00 -0.39
C TRP A 155 -4.90 1.93 0.71
N TYR A 156 -4.84 0.84 1.40
CA TYR A 156 -3.84 0.62 2.43
C TYR A 156 -3.19 -0.75 2.30
N GLU A 157 -1.97 -0.85 2.80
CA GLU A 157 -1.20 -2.09 2.87
C GLU A 157 -0.59 -2.24 4.25
N VAL A 158 -0.62 -3.44 4.77
CA VAL A 158 0.15 -3.82 5.95
C VAL A 158 1.53 -4.27 5.47
N LYS A 159 2.56 -3.47 5.75
CA LYS A 159 3.95 -3.77 5.37
C LYS A 159 4.59 -4.77 6.33
N THR A 160 4.22 -4.70 7.60
CA THR A 160 4.75 -5.58 8.66
C THR A 160 3.68 -5.76 9.73
N ASP A 161 3.49 -6.98 10.15
CA ASP A 161 2.65 -7.35 11.29
C ASP A 161 3.28 -8.55 12.03
N ASN A 162 4.25 -8.27 12.89
CA ASN A 162 4.91 -9.25 13.72
C ASN A 162 4.62 -9.01 15.22
N ASP A 163 5.29 -9.73 16.11
CA ASP A 163 5.05 -9.62 17.56
C ASP A 163 5.38 -8.22 18.12
N ASP A 164 6.29 -7.50 17.49
CA ASP A 164 6.85 -6.24 17.99
C ASP A 164 6.29 -5.02 17.27
N ILE A 165 6.08 -5.12 15.97
CA ILE A 165 5.80 -3.98 15.07
C ILE A 165 4.56 -4.26 14.22
N LEU A 166 3.74 -3.23 14.07
CA LEU A 166 2.75 -3.10 13.02
C LEU A 166 3.11 -1.87 12.17
N SER A 167 3.38 -2.07 10.89
CA SER A 167 3.58 -1.00 9.91
C SER A 167 2.47 -1.01 8.88
N LEU A 168 1.65 0.03 8.86
CA LEU A 168 0.55 0.27 7.92
C LEU A 168 0.88 1.46 7.05
N VAL A 169 0.61 1.34 5.75
CA VAL A 169 0.78 2.41 4.77
C VAL A 169 -0.54 2.68 4.08
N VAL A 170 -0.96 3.94 4.05
CA VAL A 170 -2.11 4.41 3.27
C VAL A 170 -1.58 5.12 2.03
N PHE A 171 -2.05 4.70 0.87
CA PHE A 171 -1.70 5.25 -0.43
C PHE A 171 -2.83 6.14 -0.94
N ASN A 172 -2.47 7.28 -1.51
CA ASN A 172 -3.38 8.13 -2.24
C ASN A 172 -2.85 8.33 -3.66
N HIS A 173 -3.61 7.92 -4.64
CA HIS A 173 -3.25 7.95 -6.06
C HIS A 173 -4.21 8.84 -6.83
N TYR A 174 -3.64 9.80 -7.54
CA TYR A 174 -4.34 10.79 -8.35
C TYR A 174 -3.92 10.65 -9.81
N VAL A 175 -4.86 10.71 -10.72
CA VAL A 175 -4.61 10.78 -12.17
C VAL A 175 -5.43 11.90 -12.76
N GLN A 176 -4.73 12.94 -13.23
CA GLN A 176 -5.28 14.07 -13.95
C GLN A 176 -4.22 14.52 -14.97
N GLY A 177 -4.27 13.97 -16.16
CA GLY A 177 -3.22 14.17 -17.17
C GLY A 177 -1.94 13.38 -16.86
N SER A 178 -1.33 13.55 -15.70
CA SER A 178 -0.29 12.68 -15.16
C SER A 178 -0.73 12.01 -13.86
N SER A 179 -0.02 10.97 -13.43
CA SER A 179 -0.32 10.29 -12.17
C SER A 179 0.62 10.76 -11.05
N ASN A 180 0.07 10.91 -9.85
CA ASN A 180 0.84 11.08 -8.62
C ASN A 180 0.37 10.12 -7.55
N THR A 181 1.31 9.64 -6.72
CA THR A 181 1.02 8.75 -5.60
C THR A 181 1.75 9.26 -4.38
N THR A 182 1.01 9.48 -3.30
CA THR A 182 1.55 9.83 -2.00
C THR A 182 1.24 8.75 -0.97
N ARG A 183 2.05 8.66 0.07
CA ARG A 183 1.94 7.64 1.12
C ARG A 183 1.94 8.28 2.51
N LYS A 184 1.13 7.72 3.40
CA LYS A 184 1.15 8.05 4.82
C LYS A 184 1.44 6.79 5.63
N PHE A 185 2.44 6.84 6.49
CA PHE A 185 2.97 5.70 7.21
C PHE A 185 2.55 5.74 8.68
N TYR A 186 2.16 4.59 9.21
CA TYR A 186 1.77 4.40 10.60
C TYR A 186 2.53 3.20 11.15
N ASN A 187 3.56 3.48 11.95
CA ASN A 187 4.39 2.46 12.56
C ASN A 187 4.08 2.40 14.06
N ILE A 188 3.69 1.24 14.55
CA ILE A 188 3.25 1.05 15.92
C ILE A 188 4.16 0.02 16.60
N ASN A 189 4.77 0.41 17.70
CA ASN A 189 5.37 -0.54 18.63
C ASN A 189 4.26 -1.24 19.40
N LYS A 190 4.07 -2.53 19.17
CA LYS A 190 3.01 -3.32 19.79
C LYS A 190 3.23 -3.61 21.26
N LYS A 191 4.50 -3.62 21.71
CA LYS A 191 4.87 -3.85 23.13
C LYS A 191 4.53 -2.62 23.95
N ASP A 192 4.99 -1.46 23.51
CA ASP A 192 4.84 -0.20 24.23
C ASP A 192 3.52 0.51 23.90
N GLN A 193 2.80 0.04 22.88
CA GLN A 193 1.55 0.64 22.41
C GLN A 193 1.72 2.12 22.07
N THR A 194 2.78 2.44 21.31
CA THR A 194 3.15 3.79 20.90
C THR A 194 3.39 3.87 19.41
N VAL A 195 3.22 5.06 18.83
CA VAL A 195 3.60 5.35 17.45
C VAL A 195 5.10 5.58 17.38
N LEU A 196 5.77 4.91 16.44
CA LEU A 196 7.18 5.15 16.14
C LEU A 196 7.31 6.33 15.16
N THR A 197 8.25 7.21 15.47
CA THR A 197 8.70 8.29 14.60
C THR A 197 10.19 8.17 14.37
N LEU A 198 10.72 8.66 13.24
CA LEU A 198 12.16 8.62 12.98
C LEU A 198 12.95 9.30 14.10
N GLU A 199 12.57 10.52 14.47
CA GLU A 199 13.23 11.24 15.55
C GLU A 199 13.14 10.50 16.92
N GLY A 200 12.01 9.81 17.14
CA GLY A 200 11.80 9.02 18.37
C GLY A 200 12.70 7.79 18.47
N MET A 201 13.11 7.22 17.35
CA MET A 201 13.93 5.99 17.30
C MET A 201 15.41 6.24 17.54
N PHE A 202 15.91 7.44 17.27
CA PHE A 202 17.36 7.72 17.28
C PHE A 202 17.79 8.63 18.42
N ALA A 203 19.03 8.45 18.88
CA ALA A 203 19.68 9.30 19.86
C ALA A 203 20.34 10.50 19.16
N GLY A 204 19.69 11.68 19.21
CA GLY A 204 20.19 12.89 18.57
C GLY A 204 19.78 13.03 17.10
N ASN A 205 20.45 13.93 16.36
CA ASN A 205 20.08 14.29 14.98
C ASN A 205 21.03 13.73 13.91
N ASP A 206 22.11 13.06 14.30
CA ASP A 206 23.14 12.58 13.37
C ASP A 206 22.61 11.54 12.39
N TYR A 207 21.53 10.84 12.77
CA TYR A 207 20.86 9.86 11.90
C TYR A 207 20.44 10.47 10.55
N VAL A 208 20.02 11.74 10.53
CA VAL A 208 19.62 12.41 9.30
C VAL A 208 20.73 12.40 8.26
N ASN A 209 21.95 12.78 8.68
CA ASN A 209 23.08 12.84 7.76
C ASN A 209 23.57 11.42 7.38
N ILE A 210 23.70 10.53 8.36
CA ILE A 210 24.24 9.18 8.14
C ILE A 210 23.33 8.36 7.22
N ILE A 211 22.03 8.40 7.47
CA ILE A 211 21.04 7.71 6.61
C ILE A 211 21.01 8.34 5.22
N SER A 212 21.09 9.68 5.12
CA SER A 212 21.07 10.35 3.82
C SER A 212 22.27 10.00 2.96
N GLU A 213 23.47 9.92 3.54
CA GLU A 213 24.65 9.51 2.77
C GLU A 213 24.56 8.05 2.31
N ASN A 214 24.05 7.16 3.15
CA ASN A 214 23.80 5.78 2.76
C ASN A 214 22.78 5.69 1.59
N ILE A 215 21.70 6.48 1.63
CA ILE A 215 20.72 6.54 0.55
C ILE A 215 21.35 7.05 -0.75
N LYS A 216 22.18 8.10 -0.69
CA LYS A 216 22.89 8.61 -1.88
C LYS A 216 23.80 7.55 -2.50
N GLU A 217 24.49 6.76 -1.66
CA GLU A 217 25.30 5.64 -2.15
C GLU A 217 24.44 4.59 -2.85
N GLN A 218 23.34 4.17 -2.23
CA GLN A 218 22.40 3.24 -2.86
C GLN A 218 21.81 3.77 -4.17
N MET A 219 21.47 5.07 -4.25
CA MET A 219 21.00 5.71 -5.49
C MET A 219 22.04 5.62 -6.60
N ARG A 220 23.33 5.91 -6.30
CA ARG A 220 24.42 5.79 -7.28
C ARG A 220 24.62 4.36 -7.75
N GLU A 221 24.55 3.39 -6.84
CA GLU A 221 24.67 1.98 -7.19
C GLU A 221 23.51 1.53 -8.09
N LYS A 222 22.27 1.86 -7.74
CA LYS A 222 21.08 1.54 -8.54
C LYS A 222 21.15 2.15 -9.95
N MET A 223 21.56 3.40 -10.10
CA MET A 223 21.75 4.04 -11.41
C MET A 223 22.87 3.40 -12.23
N LYS A 224 23.92 2.89 -11.57
CA LYS A 224 25.00 2.16 -12.24
C LYS A 224 24.57 0.77 -12.72
N GLU A 225 23.76 0.08 -11.92
CA GLU A 225 23.23 -1.25 -12.24
C GLU A 225 22.13 -1.21 -13.30
N ASN A 226 21.27 -0.20 -13.24
CA ASN A 226 20.15 -0.01 -14.15
C ASN A 226 20.15 1.41 -14.75
N PRO A 227 20.60 1.58 -16.00
CA PRO A 227 20.64 2.90 -16.66
C PRO A 227 19.26 3.55 -16.88
N ASN A 228 18.16 2.82 -16.67
CA ASN A 228 16.81 3.38 -16.74
C ASN A 228 16.32 3.96 -15.40
N GLU A 229 17.02 3.67 -14.31
CA GLU A 229 16.77 4.32 -13.03
C GLU A 229 17.49 5.66 -12.98
N HIS A 230 16.78 6.69 -12.50
CA HIS A 230 17.33 8.03 -12.39
C HIS A 230 16.92 8.65 -11.07
N TYR A 231 17.92 9.09 -10.31
CA TYR A 231 17.74 9.83 -9.06
C TYR A 231 18.42 11.20 -9.17
N TRP A 232 17.82 12.23 -8.62
CA TRP A 232 18.37 13.57 -8.62
C TRP A 232 19.45 13.72 -7.55
N LEU A 233 20.71 13.59 -7.93
CA LEU A 233 21.87 13.70 -7.05
C LEU A 233 22.83 14.80 -7.46
N ASP A 234 23.11 14.91 -8.74
CA ASP A 234 24.16 15.78 -9.29
C ASP A 234 23.61 16.58 -10.50
N GLU A 235 22.32 16.98 -10.43
CA GLU A 235 21.66 17.79 -11.45
C GLU A 235 22.12 19.24 -11.39
N ASP A 236 22.22 19.89 -12.55
CA ASP A 236 22.60 21.31 -12.66
C ASP A 236 21.52 22.28 -12.16
N MET A 237 20.31 21.78 -11.89
CA MET A 237 19.18 22.59 -11.46
C MET A 237 19.16 22.76 -9.93
N GLU A 238 19.24 24.02 -9.50
CA GLU A 238 19.24 24.35 -8.07
C GLU A 238 17.95 23.87 -7.38
N GLY A 239 18.11 23.22 -6.22
CA GLY A 239 17.00 22.75 -5.39
C GLY A 239 16.38 21.42 -5.83
N LEU A 240 16.82 20.81 -6.94
CA LEU A 240 16.29 19.53 -7.41
C LEU A 240 16.95 18.34 -6.68
N ASN A 241 18.25 18.47 -6.39
CA ASN A 241 19.04 17.36 -5.85
C ASN A 241 18.61 16.93 -4.46
N PHE A 242 18.52 15.62 -4.25
CA PHE A 242 18.36 15.04 -2.91
C PHE A 242 19.59 15.35 -2.06
N THR A 243 19.40 16.08 -1.00
CA THR A 243 20.46 16.46 -0.05
C THR A 243 20.41 15.64 1.21
N LYS A 244 19.25 15.52 1.84
CA LYS A 244 19.03 14.78 3.09
C LYS A 244 17.56 14.44 3.29
N ILE A 245 17.29 13.41 4.10
CA ILE A 245 15.95 13.05 4.55
C ILE A 245 15.39 14.13 5.49
N ASN A 246 14.07 14.26 5.51
CA ASN A 246 13.36 15.07 6.51
C ASN A 246 13.24 14.30 7.83
N LYS A 247 13.00 14.98 8.93
CA LYS A 247 12.77 14.34 10.24
C LYS A 247 11.47 13.53 10.29
N ASP A 248 10.52 13.92 9.47
CA ASP A 248 9.22 13.30 9.26
C ASP A 248 9.15 12.49 7.97
N GLN A 249 10.32 12.13 7.38
CA GLN A 249 10.39 11.29 6.19
C GLN A 249 9.57 10.02 6.35
N GLY A 250 8.83 9.65 5.31
CA GLY A 250 8.08 8.42 5.26
C GLY A 250 8.96 7.18 5.47
N PHE A 251 8.55 6.27 6.35
CA PHE A 251 9.30 5.05 6.63
C PHE A 251 8.41 3.93 7.12
N TYR A 252 8.90 2.72 7.03
CA TYR A 252 8.37 1.57 7.75
C TYR A 252 9.49 0.66 8.25
N ILE A 253 9.15 -0.25 9.15
CA ILE A 253 10.05 -1.32 9.60
C ILE A 253 9.61 -2.59 8.90
N ASN A 254 10.49 -3.24 8.14
CA ASN A 254 10.17 -4.46 7.41
C ASN A 254 10.17 -5.71 8.32
N ASP A 255 9.78 -6.87 7.77
CA ASP A 255 9.72 -8.14 8.51
C ASP A 255 11.08 -8.62 9.04
N ASN A 256 12.18 -8.12 8.48
CA ASN A 256 13.53 -8.36 8.99
C ASN A 256 13.92 -7.40 10.13
N ASN A 257 13.02 -6.55 10.60
CA ASN A 257 13.30 -5.45 11.54
C ASN A 257 14.36 -4.48 11.00
N GLU A 258 14.31 -4.15 9.72
CA GLU A 258 15.14 -3.14 9.09
C GLU A 258 14.32 -1.89 8.80
N LEU A 259 14.94 -0.72 8.96
CA LEU A 259 14.35 0.55 8.61
C LEU A 259 14.33 0.70 7.09
N VAL A 260 13.17 0.99 6.52
CA VAL A 260 13.00 1.32 5.12
C VAL A 260 12.56 2.77 4.99
N ILE A 261 13.41 3.60 4.39
CA ILE A 261 13.10 5.01 4.08
C ILE A 261 12.40 5.07 2.74
N CYS A 262 11.30 5.82 2.68
CA CYS A 262 10.40 5.88 1.56
C CYS A 262 10.30 7.30 1.00
N PHE A 263 10.29 7.42 -0.32
CA PHE A 263 10.11 8.67 -1.04
C PHE A 263 8.94 8.55 -2.01
N ASP A 264 8.08 9.53 -2.01
CA ASP A 264 6.95 9.60 -2.91
C ASP A 264 7.39 9.96 -4.34
N LYS A 265 6.46 9.82 -5.28
CA LYS A 265 6.73 10.12 -6.68
C LYS A 265 7.15 11.59 -6.84
N TYR A 266 8.19 11.84 -7.60
CA TYR A 266 8.82 13.15 -7.81
C TYR A 266 9.60 13.73 -6.61
N GLU A 267 9.80 12.96 -5.54
CA GLU A 267 10.53 13.46 -4.36
C GLU A 267 12.05 13.39 -4.54
N VAL A 268 12.55 12.34 -5.20
CA VAL A 268 13.99 12.11 -5.39
C VAL A 268 14.38 11.74 -6.82
N GLY A 269 13.46 11.84 -7.78
CA GLY A 269 13.69 11.48 -9.17
C GLY A 269 12.51 11.83 -10.06
N PRO A 270 12.63 11.69 -11.39
CA PRO A 270 11.55 11.93 -12.33
C PRO A 270 10.39 10.96 -12.11
N GLY A 271 9.24 11.24 -12.74
CA GLY A 271 8.06 10.41 -12.60
C GLY A 271 8.25 8.92 -12.96
N SER A 272 9.25 8.60 -13.78
CA SER A 272 9.63 7.23 -14.13
C SER A 272 10.29 6.47 -12.97
N THR A 273 10.91 7.16 -12.00
CA THR A 273 11.47 6.56 -10.79
C THR A 273 10.37 5.98 -9.90
N GLY A 274 9.15 6.56 -9.95
CA GLY A 274 8.01 6.09 -9.18
C GLY A 274 8.17 6.33 -7.68
N LEU A 275 7.73 5.35 -6.89
CA LEU A 275 7.89 5.32 -5.42
C LEU A 275 9.24 4.68 -5.10
N ALA A 276 10.15 5.43 -4.49
CA ALA A 276 11.47 4.91 -4.13
C ALA A 276 11.50 4.44 -2.67
N GLU A 277 12.21 3.34 -2.44
CA GLU A 277 12.40 2.74 -1.11
C GLU A 277 13.85 2.29 -0.93
N PHE A 278 14.41 2.61 0.23
CA PHE A 278 15.79 2.30 0.58
C PHE A 278 15.85 1.60 1.92
N VAL A 279 16.31 0.36 1.92
CA VAL A 279 16.56 -0.41 3.15
C VAL A 279 17.85 0.10 3.78
N ILE A 280 17.78 0.52 5.03
CA ILE A 280 18.95 1.00 5.77
C ILE A 280 19.56 -0.17 6.53
N PRO A 281 20.84 -0.52 6.27
CA PRO A 281 21.53 -1.62 6.93
C PRO A 281 21.49 -1.50 8.47
N LYS A 282 21.30 -2.63 9.16
CA LYS A 282 21.25 -2.68 10.63
C LYS A 282 22.53 -2.18 11.29
N GLU A 283 23.66 -2.38 10.62
CA GLU A 283 24.97 -1.91 11.09
C GLU A 283 25.04 -0.39 11.20
N ILE A 284 24.23 0.30 10.41
CA ILE A 284 24.09 1.77 10.45
C ILE A 284 23.09 2.14 11.56
N THR A 285 21.90 1.57 11.54
CA THR A 285 20.83 1.97 12.46
C THR A 285 21.13 1.62 13.90
N SER A 286 21.72 0.45 14.20
CA SER A 286 22.00 0.00 15.55
C SER A 286 22.98 0.89 16.34
N LYS A 287 23.84 1.62 15.65
CA LYS A 287 24.78 2.57 16.26
C LYS A 287 24.12 3.91 16.63
N LEU A 288 22.95 4.18 16.08
CA LEU A 288 22.24 5.44 16.17
C LEU A 288 21.00 5.36 17.06
N MET A 289 20.48 4.15 17.28
CA MET A 289 19.29 3.90 18.10
C MET A 289 19.52 4.23 19.57
N LYS A 290 18.40 4.59 20.25
CA LYS A 290 18.35 4.81 21.72
C LYS A 290 18.52 3.53 22.48
#